data_e5ebfe617e244b69f71c8d47a0fb8756
#
_entry.id   e5ebfe617e244b69f71c8d47a0fb8756
#
_cell.length_a   1.000
_cell.length_b   1.000
_cell.length_c   1.000
_cell.angle_alpha   90.00
_cell.angle_beta   90.00
_cell.angle_gamma   90.00
#
_symmetry.space_group_name_H-M   'P 1'
#
loop_
_entity.id
_entity.type
_entity.pdbx_description
1 polymer ?
#
loop_
_entity_poly.entity_id
_entity_poly.type
_entity_poly.pdbx_seq_one_letter_code
_entity_poly.pdbx_strand_id
1 'polypeptide(L)'
;MFDMHGETVCYNEKDETAVIIDQTLLPGEIVTLELREKEEMYDAIKRLAVRGAPAIGVFAAIGLSVLAARDKTADEKTLIEHFLENLQYLTSSRPTAVNLFAAADEMKRTAFLHKGEGADAVRAALKEKALELHGKDIEVCRKIGEYGADLLKNCDSVLTHCNAGRLATVKYGTALAPVYVAAENGHKIRVFSDETRPLLQGARLTSFELANAGIDTTLICDNAASYVMKNGLVSAVLVGCDRVAANGDTANKIGTSGVAVLAKYYGIPFYVCAPFSTIDKNCLSGKDIKIEMRSGDEITDMWYEKRMAPKNIRTLNPAFDVTDNSLITAFITEKGVLSPNEF
;
A
#
# COMPACT_ATOMS: atom_id res chain seq x y z
N MET A 1 10.30 -8.64 16.22
CA MET A 1 8.98 -8.07 16.62
C MET A 1 8.98 -6.64 16.11
N PHE A 2 7.99 -6.20 15.35
CA PHE A 2 7.85 -4.78 14.99
C PHE A 2 7.64 -4.00 16.28
N ASP A 3 8.58 -3.16 16.68
CA ASP A 3 8.48 -2.41 17.94
C ASP A 3 8.02 -0.96 17.72
N MET A 4 7.23 -0.73 16.69
CA MET A 4 6.51 0.53 16.46
C MET A 4 5.02 0.37 16.84
N HIS A 5 4.70 -0.37 17.91
CA HIS A 5 3.30 -0.71 18.28
C HIS A 5 2.48 -1.35 17.15
N GLY A 6 3.19 -2.01 16.21
CA GLY A 6 2.59 -2.62 15.01
C GLY A 6 2.32 -1.65 13.86
N GLU A 7 2.77 -0.41 13.95
CA GLU A 7 2.69 0.61 12.90
C GLU A 7 3.95 0.64 12.04
N THR A 8 3.82 1.05 10.80
CA THR A 8 4.93 1.08 9.83
C THR A 8 5.38 2.49 9.48
N VAL A 9 4.52 3.47 9.81
CA VAL A 9 4.74 4.91 9.68
C VAL A 9 4.16 5.58 10.91
N CYS A 10 4.90 6.42 11.59
CA CYS A 10 4.38 7.22 12.70
C CYS A 10 5.10 8.57 12.84
N TYR A 11 4.49 9.46 13.61
CA TYR A 11 5.04 10.74 14.03
C TYR A 11 5.64 10.59 15.44
N ASN A 12 6.93 10.84 15.59
CA ASN A 12 7.58 10.93 16.90
C ASN A 12 7.45 12.36 17.41
N GLU A 13 6.53 12.57 18.36
CA GLU A 13 6.24 13.91 18.92
C GLU A 13 7.40 14.50 19.70
N LYS A 14 8.20 13.65 20.37
CA LYS A 14 9.30 14.10 21.22
C LYS A 14 10.44 14.72 20.42
N ASP A 15 10.77 14.09 19.31
CA ASP A 15 11.93 14.46 18.49
C ASP A 15 11.54 15.20 17.20
N GLU A 16 10.22 15.41 16.97
CA GLU A 16 9.63 15.99 15.76
C GLU A 16 10.19 15.32 14.50
N THR A 17 10.00 13.98 14.40
CA THR A 17 10.50 13.17 13.28
C THR A 17 9.40 12.32 12.67
N ALA A 18 9.52 12.06 11.37
CA ALA A 18 8.75 11.02 10.70
C ALA A 18 9.50 9.69 10.83
N VAL A 19 8.85 8.67 11.35
CA VAL A 19 9.46 7.37 11.62
C VAL A 19 8.88 6.32 10.70
N ILE A 20 9.75 5.55 10.03
CA ILE A 20 9.35 4.47 9.12
C ILE A 20 10.21 3.23 9.35
N ILE A 21 9.72 2.08 8.88
CA ILE A 21 10.54 0.88 8.70
C ILE A 21 11.16 0.93 7.29
N ASP A 22 12.47 0.76 7.18
CA ASP A 22 13.14 0.65 5.89
C ASP A 22 12.82 -0.70 5.24
N GLN A 23 11.83 -0.71 4.34
CA GLN A 23 11.37 -1.93 3.68
C GLN A 23 12.35 -2.45 2.62
N THR A 24 13.38 -1.70 2.25
CA THR A 24 14.41 -2.17 1.29
C THR A 24 15.32 -3.22 1.91
N LEU A 25 15.46 -3.21 3.23
CA LEU A 25 16.29 -4.14 3.98
C LEU A 25 15.56 -5.43 4.40
N LEU A 26 14.22 -5.43 4.29
CA LEU A 26 13.40 -6.60 4.60
C LEU A 26 13.57 -7.70 3.53
N PRO A 27 13.55 -8.98 3.93
CA PRO A 27 13.35 -9.53 5.28
C PRO A 27 14.63 -9.65 6.11
N GLY A 28 15.78 -9.26 5.60
CA GLY A 28 17.08 -9.49 6.23
C GLY A 28 17.27 -8.74 7.55
N GLU A 29 16.90 -7.46 7.57
CA GLU A 29 17.06 -6.59 8.73
C GLU A 29 15.81 -5.74 8.94
N ILE A 30 15.45 -5.51 10.21
CA ILE A 30 14.41 -4.55 10.59
C ILE A 30 15.13 -3.28 11.06
N VAL A 31 15.12 -2.27 10.22
CA VAL A 31 15.72 -0.96 10.51
C VAL A 31 14.65 0.11 10.53
N THR A 32 14.59 0.87 11.61
CA THR A 32 13.72 2.04 11.75
C THR A 32 14.51 3.29 11.40
N LEU A 33 13.95 4.13 10.54
CA LEU A 33 14.51 5.41 10.15
C LEU A 33 13.71 6.54 10.80
N GLU A 34 14.41 7.47 11.44
CA GLU A 34 13.87 8.73 11.92
C GLU A 34 14.29 9.85 10.96
N LEU A 35 13.34 10.38 10.22
CA LEU A 35 13.57 11.31 9.12
C LEU A 35 13.17 12.72 9.55
N ARG A 36 14.05 13.70 9.27
CA ARG A 36 13.91 15.09 9.69
C ARG A 36 13.98 16.08 8.54
N GLU A 37 14.72 15.73 7.50
CA GLU A 37 15.02 16.61 6.37
C GLU A 37 14.26 16.15 5.11
N LYS A 38 13.89 17.10 4.25
CA LYS A 38 13.11 16.82 3.04
C LYS A 38 13.83 15.87 2.06
N GLU A 39 15.15 15.94 2.01
CA GLU A 39 15.99 15.09 1.17
C GLU A 39 15.93 13.64 1.61
N GLU A 40 15.96 13.38 2.93
CA GLU A 40 15.83 12.04 3.51
C GLU A 40 14.45 11.46 3.21
N MET A 41 13.40 12.28 3.37
CA MET A 41 12.00 11.87 3.10
C MET A 41 11.78 11.60 1.61
N TYR A 42 12.32 12.44 0.74
CA TYR A 42 12.30 12.25 -0.71
C TYR A 42 12.96 10.92 -1.10
N ASP A 43 14.18 10.68 -0.59
CA ASP A 43 14.92 9.45 -0.86
C ASP A 43 14.16 8.21 -0.36
N ALA A 44 13.59 8.26 0.85
CA ALA A 44 12.80 7.18 1.42
C ALA A 44 11.62 6.77 0.54
N ILE A 45 10.91 7.74 -0.08
CA ILE A 45 9.83 7.47 -1.04
C ILE A 45 10.40 6.91 -2.34
N LYS A 46 11.45 7.53 -2.88
CA LYS A 46 12.01 7.21 -4.20
C LYS A 46 12.62 5.82 -4.26
N ARG A 47 13.40 5.41 -3.23
CA ARG A 47 14.02 4.08 -3.15
C ARG A 47 13.11 3.01 -2.55
N LEU A 48 11.86 3.35 -2.25
CA LEU A 48 10.85 2.44 -1.68
C LEU A 48 11.16 1.96 -0.25
N ALA A 49 11.88 2.76 0.56
CA ALA A 49 12.02 2.51 1.99
C ALA A 49 10.64 2.58 2.67
N VAL A 50 9.79 3.52 2.24
CA VAL A 50 8.34 3.51 2.47
C VAL A 50 7.62 3.28 1.14
N ARG A 51 6.68 2.31 1.10
CA ARG A 51 5.94 1.91 -0.09
C ARG A 51 4.52 1.45 0.26
N GLY A 52 3.68 1.25 -0.76
CA GLY A 52 2.24 1.01 -0.60
C GLY A 52 1.47 2.32 -0.70
N ALA A 53 0.37 2.31 -1.45
CA ALA A 53 -0.35 3.55 -1.77
C ALA A 53 -0.79 4.31 -0.51
N PRO A 54 -1.43 3.68 0.51
CA PRO A 54 -1.83 4.40 1.71
C PRO A 54 -0.63 4.88 2.56
N ALA A 55 0.36 4.00 2.80
CA ALA A 55 1.52 4.33 3.63
C ALA A 55 2.31 5.55 3.10
N ILE A 56 2.50 5.65 1.77
CA ILE A 56 3.19 6.80 1.17
C ILE A 56 2.40 8.09 1.40
N GLY A 57 1.08 8.05 1.30
CA GLY A 57 0.23 9.23 1.54
C GLY A 57 0.33 9.71 2.99
N VAL A 58 0.18 8.81 3.95
CA VAL A 58 0.31 9.14 5.37
C VAL A 58 1.72 9.63 5.71
N PHE A 59 2.74 8.95 5.18
CA PHE A 59 4.13 9.37 5.37
C PHE A 59 4.39 10.79 4.84
N ALA A 60 3.86 11.13 3.67
CA ALA A 60 3.99 12.47 3.13
C ALA A 60 3.30 13.53 4.01
N ALA A 61 2.10 13.24 4.53
CA ALA A 61 1.41 14.15 5.45
C ALA A 61 2.21 14.36 6.75
N ILE A 62 2.72 13.28 7.35
CA ILE A 62 3.58 13.36 8.54
C ILE A 62 4.87 14.13 8.22
N GLY A 63 5.54 13.81 7.11
CA GLY A 63 6.77 14.49 6.69
C GLY A 63 6.57 15.99 6.49
N LEU A 64 5.50 16.40 5.80
CA LEU A 64 5.15 17.81 5.63
C LEU A 64 4.88 18.50 6.96
N SER A 65 4.22 17.83 7.90
CA SER A 65 4.01 18.33 9.25
C SER A 65 5.32 18.50 10.03
N VAL A 66 6.22 17.52 9.95
CA VAL A 66 7.56 17.57 10.56
C VAL A 66 8.35 18.75 10.00
N LEU A 67 8.39 18.91 8.68
CA LEU A 67 9.11 20.02 8.05
C LEU A 67 8.55 21.37 8.46
N ALA A 68 7.22 21.52 8.57
CA ALA A 68 6.58 22.73 9.05
C ALA A 68 6.89 23.01 10.54
N ALA A 69 6.89 21.98 11.40
CA ALA A 69 7.20 22.11 12.83
C ALA A 69 8.67 22.56 13.05
N ARG A 70 9.58 22.07 12.22
CA ARG A 70 11.02 22.39 12.28
C ARG A 70 11.39 23.74 11.67
N ASP A 71 10.56 24.29 10.80
CA ASP A 71 10.70 25.65 10.30
C ASP A 71 10.36 26.65 11.43
N LYS A 72 11.36 27.41 11.88
CA LYS A 72 11.22 28.34 13.01
C LYS A 72 10.86 29.77 12.60
N THR A 73 10.48 29.99 11.31
CA THR A 73 10.02 31.33 10.90
C THR A 73 8.77 31.75 11.66
N ALA A 74 8.72 32.99 12.11
CA ALA A 74 7.55 33.59 12.74
C ALA A 74 6.57 34.18 11.71
N ASP A 75 7.04 34.41 10.49
CA ASP A 75 6.22 34.94 9.40
C ASP A 75 5.41 33.86 8.73
N GLU A 76 4.09 33.95 8.87
CA GLU A 76 3.14 32.97 8.31
C GLU A 76 3.27 32.81 6.79
N LYS A 77 3.46 33.93 6.08
CA LYS A 77 3.56 33.90 4.62
C LYS A 77 4.77 33.08 4.19
N THR A 78 5.91 33.36 4.80
CA THR A 78 7.16 32.62 4.56
C THR A 78 7.02 31.13 4.91
N LEU A 79 6.36 30.81 6.03
CA LEU A 79 6.09 29.42 6.40
C LEU A 79 5.27 28.68 5.34
N ILE A 80 4.20 29.30 4.83
CA ILE A 80 3.36 28.71 3.78
C ILE A 80 4.14 28.56 2.47
N GLU A 81 5.01 29.51 2.11
CA GLU A 81 5.87 29.42 0.92
C GLU A 81 6.82 28.22 1.04
N HIS A 82 7.54 28.09 2.16
CA HIS A 82 8.42 26.93 2.41
C HIS A 82 7.64 25.59 2.44
N PHE A 83 6.45 25.58 3.05
CA PHE A 83 5.58 24.40 3.03
C PHE A 83 5.21 23.97 1.61
N LEU A 84 4.86 24.91 0.72
CA LEU A 84 4.53 24.62 -0.67
C LEU A 84 5.73 24.11 -1.46
N GLU A 85 6.92 24.65 -1.22
CA GLU A 85 8.18 24.15 -1.82
C GLU A 85 8.46 22.71 -1.38
N ASN A 86 8.34 22.41 -0.09
CA ASN A 86 8.51 21.06 0.45
C ASN A 86 7.47 20.08 -0.10
N LEU A 87 6.21 20.51 -0.22
CA LEU A 87 5.15 19.71 -0.82
C LEU A 87 5.47 19.36 -2.27
N GLN A 88 5.87 20.34 -3.08
CA GLN A 88 6.28 20.12 -4.47
C GLN A 88 7.49 19.19 -4.56
N TYR A 89 8.46 19.38 -3.68
CA TYR A 89 9.65 18.54 -3.64
C TYR A 89 9.31 17.08 -3.32
N LEU A 90 8.57 16.82 -2.24
CA LEU A 90 8.20 15.45 -1.86
C LEU A 90 7.32 14.76 -2.91
N THR A 91 6.35 15.47 -3.50
CA THR A 91 5.46 14.89 -4.53
C THR A 91 6.21 14.56 -5.82
N SER A 92 7.31 15.23 -6.12
CA SER A 92 8.15 14.94 -7.30
C SER A 92 8.90 13.61 -7.19
N SER A 93 9.00 13.01 -6.00
CA SER A 93 9.66 11.71 -5.78
C SER A 93 8.95 10.56 -6.52
N ARG A 94 7.61 10.61 -6.62
CA ARG A 94 6.79 9.61 -7.34
C ARG A 94 5.57 10.26 -8.02
N PRO A 95 5.72 10.79 -9.23
CA PRO A 95 4.67 11.55 -9.94
C PRO A 95 3.38 10.77 -10.24
N THR A 96 3.41 9.44 -10.17
CA THR A 96 2.26 8.55 -10.45
C THR A 96 1.53 8.07 -9.18
N ALA A 97 2.03 8.41 -7.99
CA ALA A 97 1.47 7.90 -6.72
C ALA A 97 0.25 8.71 -6.27
N VAL A 98 -0.95 8.28 -6.65
CA VAL A 98 -2.22 8.99 -6.40
C VAL A 98 -2.42 9.38 -4.93
N ASN A 99 -2.17 8.47 -4.00
CA ASN A 99 -2.35 8.74 -2.57
C ASN A 99 -1.35 9.77 -2.02
N LEU A 100 -0.15 9.85 -2.60
CA LEU A 100 0.82 10.89 -2.26
C LEU A 100 0.26 12.28 -2.56
N PHE A 101 -0.30 12.46 -3.76
CA PHE A 101 -0.91 13.73 -4.17
C PHE A 101 -2.18 14.05 -3.38
N ALA A 102 -3.03 13.04 -3.13
CA ALA A 102 -4.26 13.22 -2.36
C ALA A 102 -3.96 13.71 -0.92
N ALA A 103 -2.98 13.10 -0.25
CA ALA A 103 -2.56 13.53 1.08
C ALA A 103 -1.92 14.93 1.05
N ALA A 104 -1.06 15.21 0.06
CA ALA A 104 -0.45 16.53 -0.12
C ALA A 104 -1.50 17.62 -0.36
N ASP A 105 -2.56 17.34 -1.13
CA ASP A 105 -3.66 18.28 -1.36
C ASP A 105 -4.49 18.52 -0.09
N GLU A 106 -4.73 17.51 0.75
CA GLU A 106 -5.37 17.69 2.07
C GLU A 106 -4.52 18.58 2.97
N MET A 107 -3.21 18.34 3.04
CA MET A 107 -2.29 19.17 3.82
C MET A 107 -2.25 20.62 3.30
N LYS A 108 -2.22 20.80 1.97
CA LYS A 108 -2.29 22.12 1.34
C LYS A 108 -3.58 22.86 1.69
N ARG A 109 -4.74 22.20 1.58
CA ARG A 109 -6.04 22.79 1.97
C ARG A 109 -6.04 23.22 3.41
N THR A 110 -5.49 22.40 4.31
CA THR A 110 -5.37 22.72 5.73
C THR A 110 -4.53 23.98 5.97
N ALA A 111 -3.34 24.08 5.34
CA ALA A 111 -2.49 25.28 5.45
C ALA A 111 -3.22 26.55 5.00
N PHE A 112 -3.99 26.49 3.91
CA PHE A 112 -4.74 27.63 3.40
C PHE A 112 -6.00 27.97 4.23
N LEU A 113 -6.62 26.97 4.86
CA LEU A 113 -7.79 27.17 5.73
C LEU A 113 -7.42 28.01 6.98
N HIS A 114 -6.22 27.78 7.52
CA HIS A 114 -5.70 28.48 8.70
C HIS A 114 -4.84 29.72 8.37
N LYS A 115 -4.82 30.13 7.10
CA LYS A 115 -4.12 31.35 6.68
C LYS A 115 -4.76 32.58 7.31
N GLY A 116 -3.95 33.41 7.95
CA GLY A 116 -4.36 34.62 8.69
C GLY A 116 -4.43 34.41 10.20
N GLU A 117 -4.19 33.17 10.69
CA GLU A 117 -4.22 32.84 12.12
C GLU A 117 -2.82 32.84 12.76
N GLY A 118 -1.76 33.07 11.96
CA GLY A 118 -0.36 33.10 12.38
C GLY A 118 0.37 31.77 12.17
N ALA A 119 1.70 31.84 12.09
CA ALA A 119 2.54 30.69 11.76
C ALA A 119 2.35 29.50 12.71
N ASP A 120 2.19 29.73 14.01
CA ASP A 120 2.00 28.64 14.99
C ASP A 120 0.67 27.92 14.82
N ALA A 121 -0.39 28.65 14.48
CA ALA A 121 -1.70 28.05 14.19
C ALA A 121 -1.63 27.14 12.94
N VAL A 122 -0.96 27.60 11.88
CA VAL A 122 -0.73 26.79 10.67
C VAL A 122 0.05 25.50 10.99
N ARG A 123 1.13 25.59 11.80
CA ARG A 123 1.89 24.40 12.22
C ARG A 123 1.04 23.41 13.00
N ALA A 124 0.27 23.92 13.97
CA ALA A 124 -0.62 23.09 14.78
C ALA A 124 -1.67 22.37 13.92
N ALA A 125 -2.31 23.11 13.01
CA ALA A 125 -3.31 22.55 12.10
C ALA A 125 -2.72 21.49 11.16
N LEU A 126 -1.51 21.70 10.63
CA LEU A 126 -0.83 20.71 9.81
C LEU A 126 -0.49 19.44 10.60
N LYS A 127 -0.04 19.57 11.86
CA LYS A 127 0.20 18.42 12.73
C LYS A 127 -1.09 17.64 13.00
N GLU A 128 -2.14 18.34 13.38
CA GLU A 128 -3.45 17.72 13.65
C GLU A 128 -3.98 16.96 12.42
N LYS A 129 -3.89 17.57 11.23
CA LYS A 129 -4.31 16.94 9.98
C LYS A 129 -3.46 15.70 9.65
N ALA A 130 -2.16 15.73 9.85
CA ALA A 130 -1.31 14.57 9.61
C ALA A 130 -1.67 13.40 10.55
N LEU A 131 -1.93 13.69 11.83
CA LEU A 131 -2.37 12.67 12.81
C LEU A 131 -3.79 12.18 12.52
N GLU A 132 -4.70 13.03 12.02
CA GLU A 132 -6.02 12.62 11.54
C GLU A 132 -5.92 11.63 10.38
N LEU A 133 -5.08 11.93 9.37
CA LEU A 133 -4.88 11.05 8.22
C LEU A 133 -4.26 9.72 8.63
N HIS A 134 -3.32 9.73 9.57
CA HIS A 134 -2.71 8.53 10.16
C HIS A 134 -3.77 7.66 10.87
N GLY A 135 -4.57 8.24 11.77
CA GLY A 135 -5.62 7.51 12.49
C GLY A 135 -6.71 6.99 11.56
N LYS A 136 -7.07 7.77 10.54
CA LYS A 136 -8.05 7.39 9.53
C LYS A 136 -7.60 6.17 8.71
N ASP A 137 -6.31 6.09 8.33
CA ASP A 137 -5.78 4.92 7.62
C ASP A 137 -5.92 3.65 8.47
N ILE A 138 -5.60 3.73 9.76
CA ILE A 138 -5.75 2.61 10.70
C ILE A 138 -7.20 2.16 10.79
N GLU A 139 -8.14 3.10 10.95
CA GLU A 139 -9.57 2.80 11.07
C GLU A 139 -10.14 2.19 9.79
N VAL A 140 -9.81 2.75 8.62
CA VAL A 140 -10.22 2.24 7.31
C VAL A 140 -9.74 0.81 7.12
N CYS A 141 -8.45 0.56 7.36
CA CYS A 141 -7.87 -0.78 7.22
C CYS A 141 -8.48 -1.78 8.21
N ARG A 142 -8.75 -1.36 9.45
CA ARG A 142 -9.42 -2.21 10.45
C ARG A 142 -10.84 -2.61 10.00
N LYS A 143 -11.63 -1.67 9.49
CA LYS A 143 -12.97 -1.96 8.97
C LYS A 143 -12.95 -2.92 7.77
N ILE A 144 -12.01 -2.73 6.83
CA ILE A 144 -11.78 -3.69 5.74
C ILE A 144 -11.51 -5.08 6.31
N GLY A 145 -10.67 -5.15 7.35
CA GLY A 145 -10.37 -6.38 8.06
C GLY A 145 -11.61 -7.04 8.67
N GLU A 146 -12.46 -6.28 9.35
CA GLU A 146 -13.69 -6.76 9.99
C GLU A 146 -14.68 -7.33 8.98
N TYR A 147 -15.00 -6.59 7.91
CA TYR A 147 -15.89 -7.06 6.85
C TYR A 147 -15.33 -8.27 6.12
N GLY A 148 -14.01 -8.27 5.85
CA GLY A 148 -13.36 -9.40 5.21
C GLY A 148 -13.26 -10.62 6.09
N ALA A 149 -12.97 -10.50 7.38
CA ALA A 149 -12.96 -11.62 8.33
C ALA A 149 -14.34 -12.27 8.44
N ASP A 150 -15.40 -11.48 8.44
CA ASP A 150 -16.79 -11.97 8.41
C ASP A 150 -17.06 -12.80 7.15
N LEU A 151 -16.60 -12.35 5.99
CA LEU A 151 -16.75 -13.05 4.72
C LEU A 151 -15.95 -14.37 4.69
N LEU A 152 -14.85 -14.43 5.41
CA LEU A 152 -13.93 -15.56 5.45
C LEU A 152 -14.23 -16.57 6.59
N LYS A 153 -15.31 -16.45 7.32
CA LYS A 153 -15.64 -17.32 8.49
C LYS A 153 -15.55 -18.82 8.21
N ASN A 154 -15.82 -19.22 6.97
CA ASN A 154 -15.79 -20.63 6.56
C ASN A 154 -14.59 -20.94 5.65
N CYS A 155 -13.59 -20.07 5.60
CA CYS A 155 -12.39 -20.24 4.79
C CYS A 155 -11.22 -20.68 5.68
N ASP A 156 -10.59 -21.80 5.33
CA ASP A 156 -9.41 -22.31 6.03
C ASP A 156 -8.10 -21.77 5.42
N SER A 157 -8.18 -21.25 4.20
CA SER A 157 -7.00 -20.83 3.45
C SER A 157 -7.32 -19.77 2.41
N VAL A 158 -6.37 -18.86 2.20
CA VAL A 158 -6.46 -17.82 1.15
C VAL A 158 -5.17 -17.77 0.36
N LEU A 159 -5.26 -17.30 -0.89
CA LEU A 159 -4.12 -16.91 -1.70
C LEU A 159 -4.06 -15.38 -1.79
N THR A 160 -2.88 -14.82 -1.72
CA THR A 160 -2.65 -13.39 -1.93
C THR A 160 -1.49 -13.15 -2.89
N HIS A 161 -1.51 -11.99 -3.55
CA HIS A 161 -0.51 -11.58 -4.52
C HIS A 161 0.01 -10.18 -4.17
N CYS A 162 1.31 -9.94 -4.30
CA CYS A 162 1.99 -8.71 -3.89
C CYS A 162 2.04 -8.53 -2.35
N ASN A 163 2.10 -7.29 -1.91
CA ASN A 163 1.99 -6.95 -0.50
C ASN A 163 0.97 -5.83 -0.30
N ALA A 164 -0.15 -6.20 0.24
CA ALA A 164 -1.21 -5.30 0.68
C ALA A 164 -1.53 -5.56 2.17
N GLY A 165 -0.48 -5.76 2.96
CA GLY A 165 -0.50 -5.94 4.40
C GLY A 165 -0.09 -4.67 5.15
N ARG A 166 0.34 -4.86 6.40
CA ARG A 166 0.75 -3.77 7.31
C ARG A 166 1.80 -2.86 6.69
N LEU A 167 2.77 -3.44 6.00
CA LEU A 167 3.86 -2.71 5.33
C LEU A 167 3.40 -1.79 4.19
N ALA A 168 2.17 -1.96 3.69
CA ALA A 168 1.60 -1.13 2.62
C ALA A 168 0.71 0.02 3.14
N THR A 169 0.41 0.03 4.45
CA THR A 169 -0.46 0.98 5.15
C THR A 169 0.21 1.40 6.45
N VAL A 170 -0.49 2.11 7.33
CA VAL A 170 0.03 2.37 8.68
C VAL A 170 -0.04 1.10 9.53
N LYS A 171 -1.19 0.39 9.47
CA LYS A 171 -1.46 -0.80 10.31
C LYS A 171 -2.48 -1.69 9.59
N TYR A 172 -2.56 -2.97 9.89
CA TYR A 172 -3.47 -3.98 9.32
C TYR A 172 -3.26 -4.32 7.84
N GLY A 173 -3.03 -3.35 6.95
CA GLY A 173 -3.08 -3.56 5.51
C GLY A 173 -4.49 -3.47 4.95
N THR A 174 -4.66 -3.85 3.68
CA THR A 174 -5.96 -4.00 3.03
C THR A 174 -6.29 -5.48 2.80
N ALA A 175 -5.58 -6.17 1.90
CA ALA A 175 -5.85 -7.57 1.60
C ALA A 175 -5.47 -8.53 2.75
N LEU A 176 -4.49 -8.20 3.57
CA LEU A 176 -4.12 -9.00 4.73
C LEU A 176 -4.89 -8.60 6.00
N ALA A 177 -5.59 -7.46 6.02
CA ALA A 177 -6.40 -7.05 7.17
C ALA A 177 -7.45 -8.10 7.58
N PRO A 178 -8.20 -8.74 6.65
CA PRO A 178 -9.11 -9.82 6.98
C PRO A 178 -8.45 -10.99 7.71
N VAL A 179 -7.22 -11.33 7.31
CA VAL A 179 -6.45 -12.43 7.92
C VAL A 179 -6.00 -12.06 9.34
N TYR A 180 -5.52 -10.83 9.54
CA TYR A 180 -5.13 -10.34 10.86
C TYR A 180 -6.32 -10.28 11.81
N VAL A 181 -7.44 -9.71 11.39
CA VAL A 181 -8.65 -9.61 12.22
C VAL A 181 -9.23 -11.01 12.50
N ALA A 182 -9.23 -11.92 11.53
CA ALA A 182 -9.62 -13.31 11.76
C ALA A 182 -8.75 -13.98 12.83
N ALA A 183 -7.43 -13.78 12.76
CA ALA A 183 -6.48 -14.31 13.74
C ALA A 183 -6.69 -13.71 15.15
N GLU A 184 -6.94 -12.41 15.25
CA GLU A 184 -7.29 -11.72 16.50
C GLU A 184 -8.57 -12.32 17.12
N ASN A 185 -9.53 -12.75 16.29
CA ASN A 185 -10.77 -13.42 16.69
C ASN A 185 -10.62 -14.94 16.92
N GLY A 186 -9.40 -15.47 16.86
CA GLY A 186 -9.10 -16.88 17.09
C GLY A 186 -9.35 -17.80 15.89
N HIS A 187 -9.71 -17.25 14.72
CA HIS A 187 -9.87 -18.00 13.47
C HIS A 187 -8.54 -18.08 12.72
N LYS A 188 -8.00 -19.29 12.58
CA LYS A 188 -6.71 -19.53 11.91
C LYS A 188 -6.92 -19.76 10.42
N ILE A 189 -6.45 -18.83 9.62
CA ILE A 189 -6.46 -18.91 8.16
C ILE A 189 -5.02 -19.12 7.69
N ARG A 190 -4.79 -20.17 6.87
CA ARG A 190 -3.52 -20.36 6.16
C ARG A 190 -3.42 -19.40 4.98
N VAL A 191 -2.26 -18.83 4.74
CA VAL A 191 -2.02 -17.92 3.60
C VAL A 191 -1.03 -18.56 2.62
N PHE A 192 -1.43 -18.68 1.37
CA PHE A 192 -0.52 -18.91 0.24
C PHE A 192 -0.13 -17.54 -0.32
N SER A 193 1.16 -17.21 -0.31
CA SER A 193 1.68 -15.95 -0.83
C SER A 193 2.44 -16.19 -2.12
N ASP A 194 1.95 -15.64 -3.23
CA ASP A 194 2.72 -15.56 -4.47
C ASP A 194 4.00 -14.74 -4.22
N GLU A 195 5.15 -15.21 -4.72
CA GLU A 195 6.43 -14.46 -4.57
C GLU A 195 6.39 -13.07 -5.19
N THR A 196 5.57 -12.88 -6.24
CA THR A 196 5.31 -11.62 -6.94
C THR A 196 6.54 -11.09 -7.67
N ARG A 197 6.92 -11.77 -8.76
CA ARG A 197 7.95 -11.27 -9.67
C ARG A 197 7.53 -9.94 -10.32
N PRO A 198 8.48 -9.02 -10.68
CA PRO A 198 9.93 -9.15 -10.47
C PRO A 198 10.42 -8.65 -9.11
N LEU A 199 9.66 -7.80 -8.37
CA LEU A 199 10.14 -7.13 -7.15
C LEU A 199 10.01 -7.96 -5.87
N LEU A 200 9.41 -9.16 -5.94
CA LEU A 200 9.30 -10.14 -4.87
C LEU A 200 8.62 -9.59 -3.59
N GLN A 201 7.60 -8.74 -3.73
CA GLN A 201 6.88 -8.20 -2.57
C GLN A 201 6.18 -9.28 -1.74
N GLY A 202 5.67 -10.33 -2.40
CA GLY A 202 5.08 -11.47 -1.70
C GLY A 202 6.13 -12.25 -0.91
N ALA A 203 7.27 -12.54 -1.52
CA ALA A 203 8.36 -13.26 -0.87
C ALA A 203 9.02 -12.45 0.25
N ARG A 204 9.31 -11.17 0.00
CA ARG A 204 10.11 -10.34 0.90
C ARG A 204 9.29 -9.69 2.02
N LEU A 205 8.06 -9.27 1.72
CA LEU A 205 7.27 -8.44 2.61
C LEU A 205 6.06 -9.20 3.16
N THR A 206 5.22 -9.81 2.31
CA THR A 206 4.02 -10.52 2.77
C THR A 206 4.36 -11.72 3.65
N SER A 207 5.24 -12.60 3.21
CA SER A 207 5.65 -13.75 4.03
C SER A 207 6.38 -13.33 5.30
N PHE A 208 7.18 -12.25 5.24
CA PHE A 208 7.85 -11.70 6.41
C PHE A 208 6.85 -11.19 7.46
N GLU A 209 5.89 -10.33 7.09
CA GLU A 209 4.94 -9.77 8.07
C GLU A 209 3.98 -10.81 8.64
N LEU A 210 3.53 -11.77 7.83
CA LEU A 210 2.67 -12.86 8.28
C LEU A 210 3.40 -13.83 9.22
N ALA A 211 4.64 -14.22 8.89
CA ALA A 211 5.47 -15.06 9.75
C ALA A 211 5.73 -14.37 11.11
N ASN A 212 6.04 -13.06 11.11
CA ASN A 212 6.21 -12.29 12.35
C ASN A 212 4.92 -12.18 13.18
N ALA A 213 3.77 -12.30 12.56
CA ALA A 213 2.45 -12.34 13.23
C ALA A 213 2.06 -13.75 13.68
N GLY A 214 2.86 -14.78 13.41
CA GLY A 214 2.55 -16.17 13.74
C GLY A 214 1.43 -16.79 12.88
N ILE A 215 1.19 -16.22 11.70
CA ILE A 215 0.19 -16.72 10.75
C ILE A 215 0.82 -17.79 9.85
N ASP A 216 0.15 -18.95 9.75
CA ASP A 216 0.58 -20.07 8.88
C ASP A 216 0.65 -19.60 7.42
N THR A 217 1.86 -19.52 6.89
CA THR A 217 2.12 -18.93 5.57
C THR A 217 2.97 -19.86 4.73
N THR A 218 2.54 -20.11 3.50
CA THR A 218 3.29 -20.85 2.49
C THR A 218 3.65 -19.92 1.33
N LEU A 219 4.93 -19.69 1.13
CA LEU A 219 5.44 -18.96 -0.04
C LEU A 219 5.43 -19.87 -1.25
N ILE A 220 4.91 -19.38 -2.38
CA ILE A 220 4.88 -20.09 -3.66
C ILE A 220 5.42 -19.21 -4.80
N CYS A 221 5.93 -19.84 -5.87
CA CYS A 221 6.18 -19.13 -7.13
C CYS A 221 4.85 -18.69 -7.75
N ASP A 222 4.82 -17.55 -8.44
CA ASP A 222 3.61 -16.98 -9.04
C ASP A 222 2.86 -18.00 -9.93
N ASN A 223 3.61 -18.83 -10.68
CA ASN A 223 3.03 -19.85 -11.56
C ASN A 223 2.47 -21.07 -10.81
N ALA A 224 2.74 -21.21 -9.52
CA ALA A 224 2.17 -22.28 -8.68
C ALA A 224 0.74 -21.97 -8.19
N ALA A 225 0.22 -20.76 -8.40
CA ALA A 225 -1.16 -20.39 -8.06
C ALA A 225 -2.18 -21.37 -8.66
N SER A 226 -2.00 -21.75 -9.94
CA SER A 226 -2.85 -22.76 -10.59
C SER A 226 -2.80 -24.13 -9.89
N TYR A 227 -1.62 -24.54 -9.42
CA TYR A 227 -1.46 -25.82 -8.74
C TYR A 227 -2.22 -25.86 -7.40
N VAL A 228 -2.08 -24.83 -6.56
CA VAL A 228 -2.75 -24.79 -5.25
C VAL A 228 -4.26 -24.68 -5.40
N MET A 229 -4.75 -23.91 -6.38
CA MET A 229 -6.18 -23.79 -6.67
C MET A 229 -6.78 -25.11 -7.18
N LYS A 230 -6.11 -25.76 -8.16
CA LYS A 230 -6.54 -27.04 -8.73
C LYS A 230 -6.65 -28.14 -7.68
N ASN A 231 -5.78 -28.15 -6.69
CA ASN A 231 -5.75 -29.16 -5.64
C ASN A 231 -6.63 -28.82 -4.43
N GLY A 232 -7.45 -27.75 -4.51
CA GLY A 232 -8.36 -27.36 -3.44
C GLY A 232 -7.67 -26.87 -2.17
N LEU A 233 -6.44 -26.36 -2.29
CA LEU A 233 -5.65 -25.87 -1.14
C LEU A 233 -5.99 -24.42 -0.78
N VAL A 234 -6.81 -23.73 -1.62
CA VAL A 234 -7.18 -22.34 -1.48
C VAL A 234 -8.69 -22.19 -1.55
N SER A 235 -9.27 -21.51 -0.55
CA SER A 235 -10.72 -21.29 -0.44
C SER A 235 -11.16 -19.93 -1.01
N ALA A 236 -10.27 -18.93 -1.00
CA ALA A 236 -10.51 -17.59 -1.54
C ALA A 236 -9.20 -16.91 -1.95
N VAL A 237 -9.30 -15.88 -2.79
CA VAL A 237 -8.19 -15.00 -3.14
C VAL A 237 -8.46 -13.61 -2.58
N LEU A 238 -7.46 -13.04 -1.91
CA LEU A 238 -7.48 -11.67 -1.39
C LEU A 238 -6.34 -10.88 -2.01
N VAL A 239 -6.64 -9.79 -2.72
CA VAL A 239 -5.64 -8.89 -3.28
C VAL A 239 -5.95 -7.45 -2.92
N GLY A 240 -4.92 -6.62 -2.84
CA GLY A 240 -5.08 -5.16 -2.80
C GLY A 240 -5.38 -4.61 -4.19
N CYS A 241 -5.38 -3.27 -4.30
CA CYS A 241 -5.38 -2.61 -5.58
C CYS A 241 -4.67 -1.25 -5.53
N ASP A 242 -4.19 -0.81 -6.68
CA ASP A 242 -3.59 0.52 -6.85
C ASP A 242 -4.63 1.52 -7.39
N ARG A 243 -5.61 1.08 -8.18
CA ARG A 243 -6.74 1.88 -8.67
C ARG A 243 -7.92 1.02 -9.07
N VAL A 244 -9.13 1.48 -8.79
CA VAL A 244 -10.38 0.92 -9.28
C VAL A 244 -11.04 1.93 -10.20
N ALA A 245 -11.38 1.55 -11.43
CA ALA A 245 -12.14 2.37 -12.37
C ALA A 245 -13.64 2.39 -12.01
N ALA A 246 -14.39 3.36 -12.53
CA ALA A 246 -15.82 3.51 -12.28
C ALA A 246 -16.67 2.29 -12.68
N ASN A 247 -16.21 1.49 -13.63
CA ASN A 247 -16.86 0.24 -14.02
C ASN A 247 -16.41 -0.97 -13.18
N GLY A 248 -15.55 -0.81 -12.18
CA GLY A 248 -15.02 -1.88 -11.33
C GLY A 248 -13.77 -2.59 -11.86
N ASP A 249 -13.28 -2.25 -13.06
CA ASP A 249 -11.98 -2.77 -13.51
C ASP A 249 -10.87 -2.31 -12.56
N THR A 250 -9.95 -3.19 -12.21
CA THR A 250 -9.01 -2.95 -11.14
C THR A 250 -7.57 -3.13 -11.58
N ALA A 251 -6.76 -2.08 -11.45
CA ALA A 251 -5.31 -2.18 -11.62
C ALA A 251 -4.65 -2.59 -10.31
N ASN A 252 -3.79 -3.59 -10.37
CA ASN A 252 -2.96 -4.03 -9.26
C ASN A 252 -1.62 -4.56 -9.80
N LYS A 253 -0.75 -5.00 -8.89
CA LYS A 253 0.57 -5.55 -9.22
C LYS A 253 0.47 -6.60 -10.33
N ILE A 254 1.41 -6.51 -11.30
CA ILE A 254 1.51 -7.47 -12.41
C ILE A 254 1.39 -8.91 -11.92
N GLY A 255 0.56 -9.71 -12.58
CA GLY A 255 0.21 -11.09 -12.21
C GLY A 255 -1.19 -11.22 -11.59
N THR A 256 -1.75 -10.14 -11.05
CA THR A 256 -3.08 -10.17 -10.39
C THR A 256 -4.19 -10.61 -11.34
N SER A 257 -4.20 -10.12 -12.58
CA SER A 257 -5.21 -10.51 -13.58
C SER A 257 -5.13 -12.00 -13.92
N GLY A 258 -3.91 -12.56 -13.98
CA GLY A 258 -3.70 -14.00 -14.17
C GLY A 258 -4.27 -14.82 -13.02
N VAL A 259 -4.05 -14.40 -11.78
CA VAL A 259 -4.63 -15.05 -10.58
C VAL A 259 -6.16 -14.97 -10.61
N ALA A 260 -6.74 -13.84 -11.01
CA ALA A 260 -8.20 -13.69 -11.13
C ALA A 260 -8.81 -14.64 -12.18
N VAL A 261 -8.15 -14.78 -13.34
CA VAL A 261 -8.54 -15.75 -14.37
C VAL A 261 -8.52 -17.20 -13.82
N LEU A 262 -7.45 -17.56 -13.12
CA LEU A 262 -7.33 -18.88 -12.49
C LEU A 262 -8.41 -19.09 -11.42
N ALA A 263 -8.66 -18.11 -10.56
CA ALA A 263 -9.70 -18.16 -9.55
C ALA A 263 -11.08 -18.41 -10.19
N LYS A 264 -11.40 -17.67 -11.25
CA LYS A 264 -12.65 -17.85 -12.01
C LYS A 264 -12.76 -19.23 -12.62
N TYR A 265 -11.67 -19.73 -13.23
CA TYR A 265 -11.64 -21.07 -13.85
C TYR A 265 -11.87 -22.20 -12.83
N TYR A 266 -11.29 -22.09 -11.62
CA TYR A 266 -11.44 -23.09 -10.56
C TYR A 266 -12.63 -22.82 -9.64
N GLY A 267 -13.46 -21.80 -9.89
CA GLY A 267 -14.64 -21.47 -9.08
C GLY A 267 -14.32 -20.95 -7.67
N ILE A 268 -13.14 -20.33 -7.51
CA ILE A 268 -12.68 -19.76 -6.24
C ILE A 268 -13.05 -18.27 -6.21
N PRO A 269 -13.66 -17.75 -5.13
CA PRO A 269 -13.99 -16.34 -5.03
C PRO A 269 -12.72 -15.48 -5.00
N PHE A 270 -12.77 -14.37 -5.76
CA PHE A 270 -11.69 -13.40 -5.88
C PHE A 270 -12.15 -12.05 -5.34
N TYR A 271 -11.51 -11.59 -4.27
CA TYR A 271 -11.85 -10.37 -3.56
C TYR A 271 -10.76 -9.31 -3.70
N VAL A 272 -11.18 -8.09 -3.99
CA VAL A 272 -10.31 -6.90 -4.00
C VAL A 272 -10.56 -6.12 -2.71
N CYS A 273 -9.52 -5.96 -1.90
CA CYS A 273 -9.57 -5.24 -0.62
C CYS A 273 -8.94 -3.86 -0.78
N ALA A 274 -9.73 -2.81 -0.62
CA ALA A 274 -9.26 -1.45 -0.85
C ALA A 274 -10.07 -0.41 -0.07
N PRO A 275 -9.46 0.71 0.34
CA PRO A 275 -10.20 1.88 0.76
C PRO A 275 -11.17 2.34 -0.33
N PHE A 276 -12.36 2.77 0.04
CA PHE A 276 -13.34 3.29 -0.93
C PHE A 276 -12.80 4.48 -1.73
N SER A 277 -11.87 5.23 -1.16
CA SER A 277 -11.17 6.33 -1.83
C SER A 277 -10.28 5.89 -3.00
N THR A 278 -9.97 4.60 -3.13
CA THR A 278 -9.19 4.05 -4.25
C THR A 278 -10.02 3.99 -5.55
N ILE A 279 -11.36 4.11 -5.43
CA ILE A 279 -12.27 4.12 -6.58
C ILE A 279 -12.20 5.48 -7.25
N ASP A 280 -11.70 5.50 -8.48
CA ASP A 280 -11.57 6.70 -9.30
C ASP A 280 -12.78 6.82 -10.25
N LYS A 281 -13.76 7.62 -9.86
CA LYS A 281 -14.98 7.85 -10.65
C LYS A 281 -14.72 8.60 -11.96
N ASN A 282 -13.57 9.24 -12.13
CA ASN A 282 -13.18 9.92 -13.36
C ASN A 282 -12.49 8.97 -14.35
N CYS A 283 -12.04 7.80 -13.91
CA CYS A 283 -11.50 6.76 -14.76
C CYS A 283 -12.64 5.80 -15.15
N LEU A 284 -13.14 5.87 -16.37
CA LEU A 284 -14.37 5.17 -16.76
C LEU A 284 -14.19 3.65 -16.85
N SER A 285 -13.01 3.19 -17.28
CA SER A 285 -12.71 1.76 -17.45
C SER A 285 -11.23 1.47 -17.26
N GLY A 286 -10.89 0.19 -17.13
CA GLY A 286 -9.51 -0.27 -17.03
C GLY A 286 -8.63 0.11 -18.24
N LYS A 287 -9.22 0.37 -19.40
CA LYS A 287 -8.50 0.84 -20.61
C LYS A 287 -7.91 2.24 -20.44
N ASP A 288 -8.49 3.03 -19.53
CA ASP A 288 -8.08 4.41 -19.26
C ASP A 288 -6.95 4.47 -18.22
N ILE A 289 -6.64 3.34 -17.58
CA ILE A 289 -5.57 3.26 -16.59
C ILE A 289 -4.22 3.16 -17.28
N LYS A 290 -3.36 4.16 -17.06
CA LYS A 290 -1.99 4.15 -17.58
C LYS A 290 -1.12 3.19 -16.76
N ILE A 291 -0.56 2.19 -17.42
CA ILE A 291 0.33 1.21 -16.79
C ILE A 291 1.78 1.71 -16.86
N GLU A 292 2.42 1.79 -15.70
CA GLU A 292 3.84 2.12 -15.57
C GLU A 292 4.71 1.01 -16.16
N MET A 293 5.64 1.39 -17.06
CA MET A 293 6.65 0.49 -17.59
C MET A 293 7.96 0.68 -16.82
N ARG A 294 8.57 -0.38 -16.36
CA ARG A 294 9.75 -0.38 -15.50
C ARG A 294 10.98 -0.97 -16.20
N SER A 295 12.19 -0.75 -15.59
CA SER A 295 13.42 -1.32 -16.13
C SER A 295 13.37 -2.85 -16.24
N GLY A 296 13.88 -3.36 -17.33
CA GLY A 296 14.08 -4.80 -17.51
C GLY A 296 15.09 -5.41 -16.56
N ASP A 297 15.97 -4.60 -15.97
CA ASP A 297 16.95 -5.05 -15.00
C ASP A 297 16.31 -5.64 -13.74
N GLU A 298 15.09 -5.21 -13.41
CA GLU A 298 14.31 -5.83 -12.34
C GLU A 298 14.05 -7.32 -12.62
N ILE A 299 13.90 -7.70 -13.89
CA ILE A 299 13.68 -9.09 -14.29
C ILE A 299 15.01 -9.85 -14.34
N THR A 300 16.05 -9.23 -14.88
CA THR A 300 17.25 -9.94 -15.34
C THR A 300 18.43 -9.89 -14.39
N ASP A 301 18.46 -8.89 -13.48
CA ASP A 301 19.65 -8.63 -12.63
C ASP A 301 19.32 -8.50 -11.14
N MET A 302 18.24 -7.82 -10.77
CA MET A 302 18.01 -7.28 -9.42
C MET A 302 18.20 -8.28 -8.26
N TRP A 303 17.83 -9.55 -8.44
CA TRP A 303 17.86 -10.57 -7.38
C TRP A 303 18.90 -11.67 -7.64
N TYR A 304 19.79 -11.47 -8.59
CA TYR A 304 20.77 -12.46 -8.98
C TYR A 304 22.19 -11.91 -8.84
N GLU A 305 23.11 -12.72 -8.31
CA GLU A 305 24.53 -12.37 -8.26
C GLU A 305 25.12 -12.09 -9.64
N LYS A 306 24.56 -12.75 -10.66
CA LYS A 306 24.94 -12.59 -12.06
C LYS A 306 23.68 -12.47 -12.89
N ARG A 307 23.72 -11.58 -13.89
CA ARG A 307 22.63 -11.45 -14.87
C ARG A 307 22.21 -12.83 -15.38
N MET A 308 20.90 -13.15 -15.24
CA MET A 308 20.37 -14.47 -15.59
C MET A 308 19.91 -14.59 -17.03
N ALA A 309 19.88 -13.50 -17.82
CA ALA A 309 19.44 -13.49 -19.20
C ALA A 309 20.52 -12.91 -20.14
N PRO A 310 20.52 -13.27 -21.46
CA PRO A 310 21.44 -12.68 -22.42
C PRO A 310 21.37 -11.14 -22.44
N LYS A 311 22.56 -10.48 -22.61
CA LYS A 311 22.65 -9.00 -22.54
C LYS A 311 21.79 -8.27 -23.58
N ASN A 312 21.57 -8.89 -24.74
CA ASN A 312 20.83 -8.30 -25.86
C ASN A 312 19.37 -8.75 -25.94
N ILE A 313 18.83 -9.43 -24.93
CA ILE A 313 17.42 -9.80 -24.91
C ILE A 313 16.54 -8.57 -24.60
N ARG A 314 15.45 -8.42 -25.33
CA ARG A 314 14.44 -7.42 -25.03
C ARG A 314 13.57 -7.86 -23.85
N THR A 315 13.24 -6.94 -22.98
CA THR A 315 12.37 -7.17 -21.82
C THR A 315 11.09 -6.33 -21.96
N LEU A 316 10.00 -6.85 -21.40
CA LEU A 316 8.74 -6.16 -21.22
C LEU A 316 8.38 -6.28 -19.74
N ASN A 317 8.36 -5.16 -19.01
CA ASN A 317 8.18 -5.14 -17.55
C ASN A 317 7.11 -4.13 -17.13
N PRO A 318 5.80 -4.42 -17.34
CA PRO A 318 4.73 -3.62 -16.78
C PRO A 318 4.71 -3.80 -15.26
N ALA A 319 4.52 -2.71 -14.51
CA ALA A 319 4.44 -2.76 -13.04
C ALA A 319 3.11 -3.34 -12.54
N PHE A 320 2.05 -3.15 -13.32
CA PHE A 320 0.67 -3.50 -12.99
C PHE A 320 0.00 -4.18 -14.19
N ASP A 321 -1.08 -4.90 -13.90
CA ASP A 321 -2.05 -5.33 -14.90
C ASP A 321 -3.47 -4.91 -14.49
N VAL A 322 -4.42 -5.03 -15.40
CA VAL A 322 -5.83 -4.71 -15.16
C VAL A 322 -6.63 -6.00 -15.12
N THR A 323 -7.34 -6.18 -14.02
CA THR A 323 -8.33 -7.25 -13.84
C THR A 323 -9.70 -6.74 -14.27
N ASP A 324 -10.35 -7.44 -15.21
CA ASP A 324 -11.72 -7.18 -15.62
C ASP A 324 -12.68 -7.39 -14.47
N ASN A 325 -13.65 -6.50 -14.31
CA ASN A 325 -14.63 -6.53 -13.21
C ASN A 325 -15.42 -7.84 -13.15
N SER A 326 -15.64 -8.50 -14.29
CA SER A 326 -16.36 -9.79 -14.37
C SER A 326 -15.61 -10.95 -13.70
N LEU A 327 -14.34 -10.81 -13.42
CA LEU A 327 -13.49 -11.75 -12.70
C LEU A 327 -13.51 -11.52 -11.18
N ILE A 328 -14.00 -10.37 -10.73
CA ILE A 328 -14.01 -9.95 -9.33
C ILE A 328 -15.34 -10.38 -8.69
N THR A 329 -15.26 -11.13 -7.60
CA THR A 329 -16.46 -11.57 -6.86
C THR A 329 -17.05 -10.41 -6.07
N ALA A 330 -16.21 -9.67 -5.33
CA ALA A 330 -16.63 -8.49 -4.58
C ALA A 330 -15.44 -7.64 -4.19
N PHE A 331 -15.73 -6.39 -3.80
CA PHE A 331 -14.80 -5.46 -3.17
C PHE A 331 -15.05 -5.43 -1.67
N ILE A 332 -13.99 -5.51 -0.88
CA ILE A 332 -14.05 -5.36 0.57
C ILE A 332 -13.50 -3.98 0.91
N THR A 333 -14.37 -3.08 1.37
CA THR A 333 -14.04 -1.69 1.70
C THR A 333 -14.40 -1.38 3.15
N GLU A 334 -14.01 -0.21 3.66
CA GLU A 334 -14.45 0.27 4.97
C GLU A 334 -15.95 0.60 5.03
N LYS A 335 -16.64 0.61 3.89
CA LYS A 335 -18.09 0.81 3.80
C LYS A 335 -18.88 -0.49 3.73
N GLY A 336 -18.20 -1.61 3.63
CA GLY A 336 -18.79 -2.94 3.50
C GLY A 336 -18.27 -3.72 2.31
N VAL A 337 -18.93 -4.84 2.05
CA VAL A 337 -18.67 -5.70 0.88
C VAL A 337 -19.58 -5.24 -0.25
N LEU A 338 -18.98 -4.83 -1.36
CA LEU A 338 -19.66 -4.24 -2.52
C LEU A 338 -19.48 -5.15 -3.75
N SER A 339 -20.53 -5.27 -4.56
CA SER A 339 -20.38 -5.90 -5.88
C SER A 339 -19.69 -4.95 -6.87
N PRO A 340 -19.06 -5.47 -7.95
CA PRO A 340 -18.42 -4.64 -8.96
C PRO A 340 -19.32 -3.60 -9.66
N ASN A 341 -20.65 -3.75 -9.54
CA ASN A 341 -21.63 -2.86 -10.17
C ASN A 341 -22.19 -1.79 -9.21
N GLU A 342 -21.66 -1.66 -7.99
CA GLU A 342 -22.17 -0.75 -6.95
C GLU A 342 -21.31 0.51 -6.74
N PHE A 343 -20.63 1.01 -7.78
CA PHE A 343 -19.76 2.19 -7.69
C PHE A 343 -20.36 3.48 -8.23
#